data_1eee70aa29b1a3e7a883407283c7545e
#
_entry.id   1eee70aa29b1a3e7a883407283c7545e
#
_cell.length_a   1.000
_cell.length_b   1.000
_cell.length_c   1.000
_cell.angle_alpha   90.00
_cell.angle_beta   90.00
_cell.angle_gamma   90.00
#
_symmetry.space_group_name_H-M   'P 1'
#
loop_
_entity.id
_entity.type
_entity.pdbx_description
1 polymer ?
#
loop_
_entity_poly.entity_id
_entity_poly.type
_entity_poly.pdbx_seq_one_letter_code
_entity_poly.pdbx_strand_id
1 'polypeptide(L)'
;MTDTMIRAAVIGVGAMGRNHARVYKEIPDVELAAVADLDSVRTGEAARLHGARAYADYQVMLKEARPNVVTVAVPTQAHCQVVLNVLEAGCHVLVEKPIAATIEEGRRMIDRAAELDRVLAVGHIERYNPAVIELKRRLDKGELGQIFQIHARRLGPFPQRVHDVGVIVDLVPHDLDIMRYLMGEKVRRMYAETQQKIHTTHEDWFSGLVCFENDVVGVLNTSWLTPTKVREITVTGQRGMFLANLLTQDLYFYENAEAAGPDWSYLSLLRGVGVGKMVRLQLQRREPLRAELEAFVAATRGEQQSIVSGEDGLVVLGLAQALVRSGQEHQVIVWE
;
A
#
# COMPACT_ATOMS: atom_id res chain seq x y z
N MET A 1 -31.63 10.86 6.61
CA MET A 1 -30.92 10.58 5.35
C MET A 1 -31.25 9.14 4.99
N THR A 2 -31.86 8.89 3.86
CA THR A 2 -32.22 7.52 3.43
C THR A 2 -30.90 6.78 3.21
N ASP A 3 -30.68 5.76 4.04
CA ASP A 3 -29.53 4.86 3.99
C ASP A 3 -29.62 4.06 2.68
N THR A 4 -29.06 4.63 1.60
CA THR A 4 -29.18 4.04 0.26
C THR A 4 -28.10 2.98 0.13
N MET A 5 -28.50 1.72 -0.04
CA MET A 5 -27.62 0.59 -0.31
C MET A 5 -26.63 0.92 -1.44
N ILE A 6 -25.32 0.84 -1.18
CA ILE A 6 -24.28 1.04 -2.19
C ILE A 6 -24.17 -0.23 -3.04
N ARG A 7 -24.26 -0.07 -4.34
CA ARG A 7 -24.07 -1.15 -5.31
C ARG A 7 -22.62 -1.20 -5.74
N ALA A 8 -21.92 -2.26 -5.33
CA ALA A 8 -20.53 -2.49 -5.67
C ALA A 8 -20.38 -3.47 -6.83
N ALA A 9 -19.32 -3.31 -7.63
CA ALA A 9 -18.89 -4.29 -8.60
C ALA A 9 -17.37 -4.47 -8.58
N VAL A 10 -16.91 -5.63 -9.06
CA VAL A 10 -15.48 -5.95 -9.19
C VAL A 10 -15.16 -6.34 -10.61
N ILE A 11 -14.17 -5.67 -11.22
CA ILE A 11 -13.63 -5.99 -12.55
C ILE A 11 -12.26 -6.64 -12.37
N GLY A 12 -12.13 -7.89 -12.87
CA GLY A 12 -10.99 -8.76 -12.60
C GLY A 12 -11.20 -9.57 -11.31
N VAL A 13 -11.51 -10.86 -11.43
CA VAL A 13 -11.69 -11.79 -10.30
C VAL A 13 -10.52 -12.76 -10.14
N GLY A 14 -9.31 -12.26 -10.35
CA GLY A 14 -8.06 -12.93 -9.98
C GLY A 14 -7.89 -13.04 -8.46
N ALA A 15 -6.66 -13.22 -7.98
CA ALA A 15 -6.37 -13.42 -6.55
C ALA A 15 -6.88 -12.26 -5.68
N MET A 16 -6.62 -10.99 -6.07
CA MET A 16 -7.08 -9.83 -5.30
C MET A 16 -8.57 -9.56 -5.51
N GLY A 17 -9.07 -9.57 -6.75
CA GLY A 17 -10.48 -9.29 -7.01
C GLY A 17 -11.46 -10.22 -6.31
N ARG A 18 -11.12 -11.50 -6.10
CA ARG A 18 -11.95 -12.42 -5.29
C ARG A 18 -12.01 -11.98 -3.82
N ASN A 19 -10.91 -11.47 -3.26
CA ASN A 19 -10.91 -10.93 -1.90
C ASN A 19 -11.76 -9.68 -1.81
N HIS A 20 -11.68 -8.77 -2.79
CA HIS A 20 -12.55 -7.59 -2.85
C HIS A 20 -14.04 -7.99 -2.93
N ALA A 21 -14.40 -8.96 -3.79
CA ALA A 21 -15.76 -9.46 -3.91
C ALA A 21 -16.29 -10.04 -2.59
N ARG A 22 -15.46 -10.84 -1.89
CA ARG A 22 -15.79 -11.37 -0.57
C ARG A 22 -16.05 -10.25 0.43
N VAL A 23 -15.12 -9.29 0.53
CA VAL A 23 -15.23 -8.23 1.53
C VAL A 23 -16.41 -7.31 1.25
N TYR A 24 -16.70 -6.93 -0.01
CA TYR A 24 -17.92 -6.16 -0.31
C TYR A 24 -19.19 -6.87 0.12
N LYS A 25 -19.25 -8.21 -0.02
CA LYS A 25 -20.39 -9.00 0.46
C LYS A 25 -20.56 -8.96 1.97
N GLU A 26 -19.49 -8.73 2.72
CA GLU A 26 -19.46 -8.71 4.19
C GLU A 26 -19.69 -7.31 4.79
N ILE A 27 -19.57 -6.24 3.99
CA ILE A 27 -19.78 -4.86 4.46
C ILE A 27 -21.28 -4.59 4.56
N PRO A 28 -21.78 -4.14 5.73
CA PRO A 28 -23.15 -3.69 5.85
C PRO A 28 -23.46 -2.57 4.85
N ASP A 29 -24.72 -2.49 4.37
CA ASP A 29 -25.20 -1.47 3.44
C ASP A 29 -24.47 -1.41 2.09
N VAL A 30 -23.77 -2.50 1.72
CA VAL A 30 -23.17 -2.71 0.40
C VAL A 30 -23.74 -3.99 -0.23
N GLU A 31 -24.26 -3.86 -1.44
CA GLU A 31 -24.65 -4.99 -2.29
C GLU A 31 -23.52 -5.26 -3.30
N LEU A 32 -22.89 -6.43 -3.28
CA LEU A 32 -22.08 -6.86 -4.40
C LEU A 32 -22.99 -7.24 -5.57
N ALA A 33 -23.29 -6.29 -6.45
CA ALA A 33 -24.25 -6.44 -7.53
C ALA A 33 -23.70 -7.29 -8.70
N ALA A 34 -22.42 -7.17 -9.00
CA ALA A 34 -21.82 -7.82 -10.17
C ALA A 34 -20.32 -8.05 -10.04
N VAL A 35 -19.83 -9.03 -10.80
CA VAL A 35 -18.41 -9.28 -11.04
C VAL A 35 -18.17 -9.49 -12.53
N ALA A 36 -17.03 -9.04 -13.05
CA ALA A 36 -16.64 -9.22 -14.44
C ALA A 36 -15.20 -9.71 -14.58
N ASP A 37 -14.97 -10.68 -15.48
CA ASP A 37 -13.65 -11.13 -15.87
C ASP A 37 -13.75 -11.79 -17.25
N LEU A 38 -12.66 -11.78 -18.03
CA LEU A 38 -12.57 -12.47 -19.31
C LEU A 38 -12.63 -14.00 -19.15
N ASP A 39 -12.24 -14.52 -17.98
CA ASP A 39 -12.33 -15.94 -17.63
C ASP A 39 -13.73 -16.23 -17.07
N SER A 40 -14.60 -16.81 -17.91
CA SER A 40 -15.99 -17.12 -17.57
C SER A 40 -16.14 -18.12 -16.42
N VAL A 41 -15.17 -19.03 -16.25
CA VAL A 41 -15.17 -20.00 -15.15
C VAL A 41 -14.95 -19.29 -13.83
N ARG A 42 -13.91 -18.48 -13.73
CA ARG A 42 -13.63 -17.67 -12.53
C ARG A 42 -14.76 -16.72 -12.19
N THR A 43 -15.33 -16.09 -13.22
CA THR A 43 -16.45 -15.16 -13.04
C THR A 43 -17.67 -15.86 -12.48
N GLY A 44 -18.02 -17.03 -13.05
CA GLY A 44 -19.15 -17.84 -12.60
C GLY A 44 -18.98 -18.37 -11.17
N GLU A 45 -17.78 -18.81 -10.81
CA GLU A 45 -17.44 -19.24 -9.45
C GLU A 45 -17.59 -18.08 -8.42
N ALA A 46 -16.99 -16.93 -8.72
CA ALA A 46 -17.07 -15.76 -7.85
C ALA A 46 -18.49 -15.25 -7.68
N ALA A 47 -19.25 -15.18 -8.78
CA ALA A 47 -20.64 -14.78 -8.77
C ALA A 47 -21.51 -15.70 -7.91
N ARG A 48 -21.38 -17.01 -8.11
CA ARG A 48 -22.13 -18.02 -7.33
C ARG A 48 -21.79 -17.97 -5.84
N LEU A 49 -20.50 -17.82 -5.51
CA LEU A 49 -20.02 -17.81 -4.11
C LEU A 49 -20.54 -16.59 -3.34
N HIS A 50 -20.63 -15.45 -4.00
CA HIS A 50 -20.98 -14.18 -3.33
C HIS A 50 -22.41 -13.68 -3.66
N GLY A 51 -23.16 -14.40 -4.51
CA GLY A 51 -24.54 -14.04 -4.86
C GLY A 51 -24.61 -12.83 -5.80
N ALA A 52 -23.59 -12.61 -6.62
CA ALA A 52 -23.51 -11.52 -7.59
C ALA A 52 -23.88 -11.97 -9.01
N ARG A 53 -24.09 -11.03 -9.94
CA ARG A 53 -24.22 -11.33 -11.36
C ARG A 53 -22.88 -11.45 -12.04
N ALA A 54 -22.71 -12.45 -12.91
CA ALA A 54 -21.49 -12.70 -13.67
C ALA A 54 -21.54 -12.05 -15.06
N TYR A 55 -20.45 -11.41 -15.46
CA TYR A 55 -20.32 -10.81 -16.78
C TYR A 55 -18.95 -11.13 -17.38
N ALA A 56 -18.93 -11.49 -18.67
CA ALA A 56 -17.69 -11.63 -19.44
C ALA A 56 -17.16 -10.26 -19.93
N ASP A 57 -18.07 -9.30 -20.13
CA ASP A 57 -17.77 -7.93 -20.57
C ASP A 57 -18.18 -6.93 -19.48
N TYR A 58 -17.19 -6.22 -18.93
CA TYR A 58 -17.42 -5.21 -17.90
C TYR A 58 -18.22 -3.99 -18.42
N GLN A 59 -18.18 -3.67 -19.71
CA GLN A 59 -18.96 -2.57 -20.27
C GLN A 59 -20.47 -2.88 -20.26
N VAL A 60 -20.81 -4.15 -20.54
CA VAL A 60 -22.19 -4.64 -20.39
C VAL A 60 -22.59 -4.62 -18.92
N MET A 61 -21.70 -5.08 -18.03
CA MET A 61 -21.90 -5.02 -16.58
C MET A 61 -22.21 -3.61 -16.09
N LEU A 62 -21.45 -2.60 -16.51
CA LEU A 62 -21.65 -1.20 -16.10
C LEU A 62 -23.04 -0.69 -16.50
N LYS A 63 -23.51 -1.01 -17.71
CA LYS A 63 -24.83 -0.61 -18.21
C LYS A 63 -25.99 -1.29 -17.49
N GLU A 64 -25.89 -2.59 -17.22
CA GLU A 64 -26.97 -3.41 -16.68
C GLU A 64 -27.00 -3.41 -15.15
N ALA A 65 -25.84 -3.57 -14.49
CA ALA A 65 -25.75 -3.62 -13.05
C ALA A 65 -25.77 -2.25 -12.41
N ARG A 66 -25.36 -1.19 -13.12
CA ARG A 66 -25.33 0.21 -12.67
C ARG A 66 -24.73 0.35 -11.25
N PRO A 67 -23.47 -0.06 -11.05
CA PRO A 67 -22.84 0.07 -9.75
C PRO A 67 -22.57 1.54 -9.39
N ASN A 68 -22.52 1.84 -8.08
CA ASN A 68 -22.08 3.14 -7.58
C ASN A 68 -20.56 3.17 -7.43
N VAL A 69 -19.98 2.04 -7.02
CA VAL A 69 -18.55 1.87 -6.75
C VAL A 69 -18.02 0.64 -7.49
N VAL A 70 -16.81 0.74 -8.02
CA VAL A 70 -16.17 -0.36 -8.75
C VAL A 70 -14.74 -0.52 -8.28
N THR A 71 -14.37 -1.76 -7.90
CA THR A 71 -12.96 -2.13 -7.78
C THR A 71 -12.44 -2.65 -9.11
N VAL A 72 -11.30 -2.11 -9.56
CA VAL A 72 -10.57 -2.54 -10.74
C VAL A 72 -9.32 -3.30 -10.30
N ALA A 73 -9.34 -4.64 -10.51
CA ALA A 73 -8.27 -5.57 -10.12
C ALA A 73 -7.80 -6.42 -11.32
N VAL A 74 -7.71 -5.80 -12.47
CA VAL A 74 -7.20 -6.38 -13.73
C VAL A 74 -5.66 -6.24 -13.78
N PRO A 75 -4.95 -6.81 -14.78
CA PRO A 75 -3.53 -6.53 -14.98
C PRO A 75 -3.26 -5.03 -15.17
N THR A 76 -2.15 -4.54 -14.61
CA THR A 76 -1.80 -3.10 -14.57
C THR A 76 -1.89 -2.39 -15.91
N GLN A 77 -1.50 -3.07 -17.00
CA GLN A 77 -1.57 -2.51 -18.36
C GLN A 77 -2.99 -2.16 -18.81
N ALA A 78 -4.02 -2.77 -18.20
CA ALA A 78 -5.41 -2.48 -18.50
C ALA A 78 -6.04 -1.44 -17.55
N HIS A 79 -5.35 -1.04 -16.49
CA HIS A 79 -5.91 -0.15 -15.46
C HIS A 79 -6.46 1.13 -16.06
N CYS A 80 -5.65 1.86 -16.84
CA CYS A 80 -6.04 3.17 -17.38
C CYS A 80 -7.33 3.08 -18.20
N GLN A 81 -7.40 2.17 -19.18
CA GLN A 81 -8.58 2.07 -20.04
C GLN A 81 -9.84 1.66 -19.27
N VAL A 82 -9.72 0.68 -18.36
CA VAL A 82 -10.85 0.20 -17.56
C VAL A 82 -11.33 1.28 -16.60
N VAL A 83 -10.42 1.95 -15.89
CA VAL A 83 -10.77 3.02 -14.94
C VAL A 83 -11.47 4.18 -15.66
N LEU A 84 -10.96 4.63 -16.80
CA LEU A 84 -11.61 5.69 -17.57
C LEU A 84 -13.05 5.33 -17.97
N ASN A 85 -13.26 4.10 -18.45
CA ASN A 85 -14.61 3.64 -18.81
C ASN A 85 -15.55 3.54 -17.59
N VAL A 86 -15.03 3.17 -16.43
CA VAL A 86 -15.80 3.11 -15.17
C VAL A 86 -16.18 4.51 -14.71
N LEU A 87 -15.24 5.47 -14.76
CA LEU A 87 -15.49 6.88 -14.44
C LEU A 87 -16.53 7.49 -15.37
N GLU A 88 -16.44 7.24 -16.69
CA GLU A 88 -17.44 7.68 -17.69
C GLU A 88 -18.84 7.09 -17.44
N ALA A 89 -18.92 5.90 -16.87
CA ALA A 89 -20.20 5.32 -16.45
C ALA A 89 -20.75 5.95 -15.16
N GLY A 90 -20.05 6.96 -14.59
CA GLY A 90 -20.48 7.69 -13.41
C GLY A 90 -20.17 7.00 -12.07
N CYS A 91 -19.32 5.99 -12.07
CA CYS A 91 -18.95 5.22 -10.87
C CYS A 91 -17.73 5.82 -10.16
N HIS A 92 -17.65 5.65 -8.84
CA HIS A 92 -16.42 5.85 -8.09
C HIS A 92 -15.53 4.62 -8.24
N VAL A 93 -14.20 4.80 -8.19
CA VAL A 93 -13.22 3.75 -8.51
C VAL A 93 -12.22 3.56 -7.39
N LEU A 94 -11.99 2.29 -7.02
CA LEU A 94 -10.80 1.83 -6.33
C LEU A 94 -10.02 0.97 -7.33
N VAL A 95 -8.79 1.38 -7.69
CA VAL A 95 -7.91 0.62 -8.58
C VAL A 95 -6.79 -0.03 -7.78
N GLU A 96 -6.47 -1.29 -8.08
CA GLU A 96 -5.33 -1.97 -7.45
C GLU A 96 -3.99 -1.31 -7.78
N LYS A 97 -3.03 -1.49 -6.90
CA LYS A 97 -1.67 -1.00 -7.12
C LYS A 97 -0.94 -1.82 -8.21
N PRO A 98 0.00 -1.19 -8.97
CA PRO A 98 0.21 0.25 -9.06
C PRO A 98 -0.94 0.93 -9.78
N ILE A 99 -1.15 2.23 -9.56
CA ILE A 99 -2.29 2.97 -10.16
C ILE A 99 -2.40 2.75 -11.66
N ALA A 100 -1.29 2.77 -12.40
CA ALA A 100 -1.22 2.61 -13.85
C ALA A 100 0.14 2.03 -14.27
N ALA A 101 0.32 1.73 -15.56
CA ALA A 101 1.60 1.29 -16.11
C ALA A 101 2.58 2.47 -16.29
N THR A 102 2.08 3.66 -16.59
CA THR A 102 2.89 4.87 -16.77
C THR A 102 2.36 6.05 -15.96
N ILE A 103 3.21 7.06 -15.74
CA ILE A 103 2.83 8.30 -15.06
C ILE A 103 1.74 9.04 -15.83
N GLU A 104 1.85 9.09 -17.15
CA GLU A 104 0.90 9.74 -18.04
C GLU A 104 -0.49 9.11 -17.96
N GLU A 105 -0.56 7.79 -17.92
CA GLU A 105 -1.82 7.07 -17.73
C GLU A 105 -2.45 7.38 -16.38
N GLY A 106 -1.66 7.34 -15.30
CA GLY A 106 -2.12 7.68 -13.96
C GLY A 106 -2.63 9.11 -13.87
N ARG A 107 -1.93 10.06 -14.49
CA ARG A 107 -2.36 11.48 -14.55
C ARG A 107 -3.71 11.62 -15.25
N ARG A 108 -3.88 10.98 -16.42
CA ARG A 108 -5.16 10.99 -17.13
C ARG A 108 -6.32 10.44 -16.30
N MET A 109 -6.08 9.39 -15.53
CA MET A 109 -7.11 8.81 -14.65
C MET A 109 -7.50 9.80 -13.53
N ILE A 110 -6.52 10.47 -12.93
CA ILE A 110 -6.72 11.46 -11.86
C ILE A 110 -7.50 12.66 -12.39
N ASP A 111 -7.04 13.23 -13.49
CA ASP A 111 -7.67 14.41 -14.11
C ASP A 111 -9.14 14.09 -14.48
N ARG A 112 -9.37 12.90 -15.06
CA ARG A 112 -10.72 12.51 -15.45
C ARG A 112 -11.64 12.26 -14.24
N ALA A 113 -11.13 11.69 -13.17
CA ALA A 113 -11.88 11.51 -11.94
C ALA A 113 -12.30 12.86 -11.33
N ALA A 114 -11.39 13.85 -11.34
CA ALA A 114 -11.66 15.20 -10.88
C ALA A 114 -12.71 15.91 -11.76
N GLU A 115 -12.59 15.85 -13.10
CA GLU A 115 -13.55 16.42 -14.05
C GLU A 115 -14.98 15.89 -13.86
N LEU A 116 -15.10 14.59 -13.53
CA LEU A 116 -16.38 13.93 -13.34
C LEU A 116 -16.90 13.98 -11.90
N ASP A 117 -16.16 14.61 -10.99
CA ASP A 117 -16.47 14.62 -9.54
C ASP A 117 -16.66 13.19 -9.00
N ARG A 118 -15.68 12.32 -9.29
CA ARG A 118 -15.65 10.92 -8.83
C ARG A 118 -14.44 10.67 -7.95
N VAL A 119 -14.64 9.83 -6.94
CA VAL A 119 -13.54 9.37 -6.10
C VAL A 119 -12.71 8.35 -6.88
N LEU A 120 -11.41 8.58 -6.96
CA LEU A 120 -10.41 7.62 -7.42
C LEU A 120 -9.48 7.30 -6.26
N ALA A 121 -9.58 6.07 -5.74
CA ALA A 121 -8.71 5.54 -4.70
C ALA A 121 -7.76 4.48 -5.27
N VAL A 122 -6.60 4.30 -4.64
CA VAL A 122 -5.60 3.30 -5.03
C VAL A 122 -5.42 2.26 -3.92
N GLY A 123 -5.38 0.98 -4.28
CA GLY A 123 -5.33 -0.18 -3.39
C GLY A 123 -3.99 -0.35 -2.64
N HIS A 124 -3.57 0.64 -1.88
CA HIS A 124 -2.42 0.53 -0.97
C HIS A 124 -2.88 0.03 0.42
N ILE A 125 -3.33 -1.19 0.43
CA ILE A 125 -3.96 -1.89 1.55
C ILE A 125 -3.18 -1.80 2.88
N GLU A 126 -1.83 -1.73 2.83
CA GLU A 126 -1.00 -1.71 4.04
C GLU A 126 -1.16 -0.42 4.87
N ARG A 127 -1.65 0.69 4.30
CA ARG A 127 -2.01 1.88 5.09
C ARG A 127 -3.12 1.59 6.11
N TYR A 128 -3.94 0.58 5.85
CA TYR A 128 -5.06 0.17 6.71
C TYR A 128 -4.69 -0.93 7.71
N ASN A 129 -3.42 -1.32 7.75
CA ASN A 129 -2.91 -2.24 8.75
C ASN A 129 -2.96 -1.58 10.14
N PRO A 130 -3.58 -2.21 11.15
CA PRO A 130 -3.70 -1.63 12.49
C PRO A 130 -2.38 -1.17 13.11
N ALA A 131 -1.28 -1.90 12.83
CA ALA A 131 0.04 -1.51 13.33
C ALA A 131 0.55 -0.22 12.66
N VAL A 132 0.26 -0.02 11.36
CA VAL A 132 0.62 1.21 10.63
C VAL A 132 -0.22 2.39 11.10
N ILE A 133 -1.54 2.20 11.25
CA ILE A 133 -2.46 3.25 11.74
C ILE A 133 -2.04 3.73 13.13
N GLU A 134 -1.80 2.79 14.05
CA GLU A 134 -1.40 3.15 15.41
C GLU A 134 -0.01 3.77 15.45
N LEU A 135 0.94 3.28 14.64
CA LEU A 135 2.26 3.88 14.51
C LEU A 135 2.14 5.34 14.03
N LYS A 136 1.38 5.61 12.97
CA LYS A 136 1.13 6.98 12.49
C LYS A 136 0.58 7.87 13.60
N ARG A 137 -0.46 7.43 14.29
CA ARG A 137 -1.08 8.17 15.39
C ARG A 137 -0.08 8.56 16.50
N ARG A 138 0.89 7.67 16.79
CA ARG A 138 1.94 7.92 17.80
C ARG A 138 3.01 8.87 17.30
N LEU A 139 3.41 8.73 16.04
CA LEU A 139 4.36 9.66 15.41
C LEU A 139 3.77 11.08 15.36
N ASP A 140 2.49 11.22 15.00
CA ASP A 140 1.79 12.52 14.97
C ASP A 140 1.67 13.16 16.35
N LYS A 141 1.64 12.36 17.43
CA LYS A 141 1.71 12.83 18.81
C LYS A 141 3.12 13.18 19.27
N GLY A 142 4.13 12.97 18.42
CA GLY A 142 5.53 13.27 18.74
C GLY A 142 6.14 12.32 19.76
N GLU A 143 5.63 11.10 19.94
CA GLU A 143 6.11 10.18 20.97
C GLU A 143 7.60 9.81 20.84
N LEU A 144 8.16 9.81 19.60
CA LEU A 144 9.59 9.60 19.36
C LEU A 144 10.46 10.87 19.49
N GLY A 145 9.85 12.05 19.59
CA GLY A 145 10.58 13.30 19.40
C GLY A 145 11.07 13.45 17.96
N GLN A 146 12.30 13.93 17.77
CA GLN A 146 12.89 13.99 16.43
C GLN A 146 13.08 12.58 15.88
N ILE A 147 12.56 12.34 14.67
CA ILE A 147 12.74 11.07 13.94
C ILE A 147 14.06 11.15 13.19
N PHE A 148 14.85 10.08 13.26
CA PHE A 148 16.15 9.97 12.62
C PHE A 148 16.09 9.09 11.37
N GLN A 149 15.39 7.95 11.46
CA GLN A 149 15.38 6.94 10.43
C GLN A 149 14.07 6.16 10.42
N ILE A 150 13.64 5.76 9.23
CA ILE A 150 12.62 4.73 9.03
C ILE A 150 13.20 3.58 8.20
N HIS A 151 13.01 2.35 8.62
CA HIS A 151 13.51 1.16 7.94
C HIS A 151 12.36 0.20 7.64
N ALA A 152 12.19 -0.18 6.36
CA ALA A 152 11.26 -1.21 5.91
C ALA A 152 12.01 -2.46 5.49
N ARG A 153 11.54 -3.62 5.96
CA ARG A 153 12.03 -4.94 5.60
C ARG A 153 10.88 -5.77 5.05
N ARG A 154 10.98 -6.09 3.74
CA ARG A 154 9.97 -6.90 3.05
C ARG A 154 10.65 -8.07 2.35
N LEU A 155 10.84 -9.15 3.10
CA LEU A 155 11.59 -10.34 2.68
C LEU A 155 10.66 -11.55 2.55
N GLY A 156 11.00 -12.49 1.69
CA GLY A 156 10.24 -13.75 1.56
C GLY A 156 10.83 -14.70 0.52
N PRO A 157 10.24 -15.90 0.40
CA PRO A 157 10.61 -16.83 -0.64
C PRO A 157 10.14 -16.34 -2.01
N PHE A 158 10.80 -16.81 -3.07
CA PHE A 158 10.47 -16.51 -4.44
C PHE A 158 9.02 -16.92 -4.77
N PRO A 159 8.17 -15.97 -5.26
CA PRO A 159 6.77 -16.28 -5.58
C PRO A 159 6.66 -16.94 -6.94
N GLN A 160 6.25 -18.20 -7.01
CA GLN A 160 6.10 -18.94 -8.28
C GLN A 160 5.13 -18.30 -9.29
N ARG A 161 4.29 -17.37 -8.86
CA ARG A 161 3.27 -16.70 -9.69
C ARG A 161 3.75 -15.42 -10.39
N VAL A 162 4.90 -14.87 -10.01
CA VAL A 162 5.42 -13.60 -10.53
C VAL A 162 6.56 -13.91 -11.50
N HIS A 163 6.38 -13.57 -12.78
CA HIS A 163 7.34 -13.83 -13.83
C HIS A 163 7.61 -12.61 -14.72
N ASP A 164 6.80 -11.57 -14.61
CA ASP A 164 6.73 -10.43 -15.53
C ASP A 164 7.28 -9.11 -14.94
N VAL A 165 7.58 -9.09 -13.65
CA VAL A 165 8.11 -7.90 -12.95
C VAL A 165 9.16 -8.29 -11.92
N GLY A 166 10.04 -7.33 -11.56
CA GLY A 166 11.01 -7.48 -10.49
C GLY A 166 10.45 -7.17 -9.10
N VAL A 167 11.28 -7.45 -8.10
CA VAL A 167 10.92 -7.28 -6.68
C VAL A 167 10.62 -5.82 -6.34
N ILE A 168 11.24 -4.86 -7.04
CA ILE A 168 10.97 -3.43 -6.84
C ILE A 168 9.53 -3.13 -7.23
N VAL A 169 9.14 -3.46 -8.44
CA VAL A 169 7.80 -3.12 -8.97
C VAL A 169 6.68 -3.81 -8.20
N ASP A 170 6.89 -5.07 -7.76
CA ASP A 170 5.87 -5.80 -7.02
C ASP A 170 5.76 -5.38 -5.55
N LEU A 171 6.87 -5.23 -4.84
CA LEU A 171 6.87 -5.12 -3.38
C LEU A 171 7.19 -3.73 -2.82
N VAL A 172 8.14 -3.00 -3.42
CA VAL A 172 8.63 -1.72 -2.90
C VAL A 172 7.55 -0.63 -2.84
N PRO A 173 6.55 -0.56 -3.75
CA PRO A 173 5.47 0.42 -3.65
C PRO A 173 4.71 0.39 -2.32
N HIS A 174 4.53 -0.79 -1.71
CA HIS A 174 3.90 -0.89 -0.38
C HIS A 174 4.69 -0.16 0.70
N ASP A 175 6.02 -0.33 0.70
CA ASP A 175 6.88 0.24 1.72
C ASP A 175 7.13 1.73 1.48
N LEU A 176 7.25 2.16 0.23
CA LEU A 176 7.32 3.58 -0.14
C LEU A 176 6.06 4.33 0.29
N ASP A 177 4.89 3.73 0.04
CA ASP A 177 3.63 4.31 0.43
C ASP A 177 3.53 4.47 1.96
N ILE A 178 3.86 3.43 2.72
CA ILE A 178 3.88 3.48 4.19
C ILE A 178 4.88 4.53 4.69
N MET A 179 6.09 4.56 4.14
CA MET A 179 7.11 5.53 4.55
C MET A 179 6.66 6.97 4.33
N ARG A 180 6.09 7.28 3.16
CA ARG A 180 5.55 8.60 2.86
C ARG A 180 4.38 8.94 3.80
N TYR A 181 3.47 8.03 4.02
CA TYR A 181 2.35 8.20 4.93
C TYR A 181 2.79 8.48 6.36
N LEU A 182 3.77 7.71 6.87
CA LEU A 182 4.26 7.87 8.23
C LEU A 182 5.04 9.17 8.42
N MET A 183 5.90 9.53 7.47
CA MET A 183 6.74 10.73 7.57
C MET A 183 5.99 12.02 7.28
N GLY A 184 4.97 11.99 6.42
CA GLY A 184 4.22 13.18 6.01
C GLY A 184 5.02 14.15 5.14
N GLU A 185 6.17 13.73 4.60
CA GLU A 185 7.14 14.56 3.90
C GLU A 185 7.41 14.04 2.49
N LYS A 186 7.87 14.93 1.61
CA LYS A 186 8.30 14.55 0.27
C LYS A 186 9.68 13.90 0.29
N VAL A 187 9.89 12.99 -0.65
CA VAL A 187 11.23 12.44 -0.93
C VAL A 187 12.01 13.47 -1.73
N ARG A 188 13.27 13.74 -1.34
CA ARG A 188 14.19 14.66 -2.01
C ARG A 188 15.17 13.95 -2.95
N ARG A 189 15.69 12.80 -2.54
CA ARG A 189 16.63 12.01 -3.33
C ARG A 189 16.58 10.55 -2.90
N MET A 190 17.05 9.67 -3.78
CA MET A 190 17.08 8.23 -3.53
C MET A 190 18.26 7.57 -4.22
N TYR A 191 18.64 6.38 -3.73
CA TYR A 191 19.65 5.50 -4.30
C TYR A 191 19.25 4.05 -4.12
N ALA A 192 19.59 3.19 -5.09
CA ALA A 192 19.26 1.77 -5.04
C ALA A 192 20.42 0.91 -5.54
N GLU A 193 20.56 -0.26 -4.91
CA GLU A 193 21.33 -1.41 -5.41
C GLU A 193 20.39 -2.57 -5.67
N THR A 194 20.60 -3.26 -6.78
CA THR A 194 19.78 -4.39 -7.20
C THR A 194 20.63 -5.58 -7.59
N GLN A 195 20.07 -6.77 -7.41
CA GLN A 195 20.69 -8.02 -7.88
C GLN A 195 19.64 -8.96 -8.44
N GLN A 196 20.07 -9.78 -9.38
CA GLN A 196 19.32 -10.88 -9.97
C GLN A 196 20.04 -12.19 -9.67
N LYS A 197 19.42 -13.08 -8.90
CA LYS A 197 20.01 -14.34 -8.44
C LYS A 197 19.24 -15.58 -8.90
N ILE A 198 17.92 -15.55 -8.78
CA ILE A 198 17.02 -16.67 -9.10
C ILE A 198 16.12 -16.31 -10.27
N HIS A 199 15.59 -15.09 -10.32
CA HIS A 199 14.72 -14.63 -11.40
C HIS A 199 15.48 -14.60 -12.74
N THR A 200 14.81 -14.96 -13.83
CA THR A 200 15.45 -15.11 -15.14
C THR A 200 15.67 -13.77 -15.87
N THR A 201 14.85 -12.76 -15.58
CA THR A 201 14.81 -11.50 -16.35
C THR A 201 14.79 -10.23 -15.50
N HIS A 202 14.40 -10.30 -14.22
CA HIS A 202 14.25 -9.15 -13.35
C HIS A 202 15.03 -9.29 -12.03
N GLU A 203 15.22 -8.20 -11.33
CA GLU A 203 15.82 -8.19 -10.00
C GLU A 203 14.94 -8.93 -8.97
N ASP A 204 15.56 -9.71 -8.09
CA ASP A 204 14.94 -10.46 -7.00
C ASP A 204 15.47 -10.08 -5.62
N TRP A 205 16.43 -9.14 -5.62
CA TRP A 205 16.96 -8.49 -4.42
C TRP A 205 17.15 -6.99 -4.67
N PHE A 206 16.79 -6.20 -3.67
CA PHE A 206 16.86 -4.75 -3.68
C PHE A 206 17.21 -4.21 -2.29
N SER A 207 18.10 -3.24 -2.25
CA SER A 207 18.33 -2.38 -1.08
C SER A 207 18.38 -0.93 -1.54
N GLY A 208 17.61 -0.07 -0.89
CA GLY A 208 17.48 1.33 -1.27
C GLY A 208 17.51 2.29 -0.11
N LEU A 209 17.93 3.51 -0.41
CA LEU A 209 17.89 4.67 0.48
C LEU A 209 16.97 5.72 -0.11
N VAL A 210 16.12 6.31 0.70
CA VAL A 210 15.32 7.48 0.36
C VAL A 210 15.58 8.56 1.40
N CYS A 211 15.84 9.79 0.98
CA CYS A 211 16.04 10.93 1.88
C CYS A 211 14.85 11.87 1.73
N PHE A 212 14.17 12.14 2.83
CA PHE A 212 13.03 13.05 2.89
C PHE A 212 13.50 14.51 3.02
N GLU A 213 12.60 15.48 2.78
CA GLU A 213 12.91 16.91 2.88
C GLU A 213 13.31 17.34 4.29
N ASN A 214 12.80 16.66 5.33
CA ASN A 214 13.15 16.88 6.74
C ASN A 214 14.44 16.13 7.18
N ASP A 215 15.25 15.66 6.23
CA ASP A 215 16.50 14.92 6.42
C ASP A 215 16.36 13.53 7.08
N VAL A 216 15.15 13.05 7.30
CA VAL A 216 14.93 11.65 7.71
C VAL A 216 15.36 10.72 6.57
N VAL A 217 16.09 9.66 6.94
CA VAL A 217 16.54 8.64 5.99
C VAL A 217 15.64 7.42 6.07
N GLY A 218 15.04 7.05 4.95
CA GLY A 218 14.36 5.79 4.76
C GLY A 218 15.31 4.73 4.20
N VAL A 219 15.32 3.55 4.80
CA VAL A 219 16.06 2.38 4.34
C VAL A 219 15.08 1.30 3.90
N LEU A 220 15.21 0.83 2.68
CA LEU A 220 14.38 -0.22 2.11
C LEU A 220 15.22 -1.48 1.89
N ASN A 221 14.74 -2.62 2.35
CA ASN A 221 15.36 -3.92 2.08
C ASN A 221 14.28 -4.90 1.67
N THR A 222 14.28 -5.26 0.39
CA THR A 222 13.23 -6.08 -0.21
C THR A 222 13.85 -7.23 -1.01
N SER A 223 13.35 -8.45 -0.81
CA SER A 223 13.96 -9.63 -1.45
C SER A 223 13.00 -10.80 -1.52
N TRP A 224 13.14 -11.59 -2.58
CA TRP A 224 12.53 -12.92 -2.74
C TRP A 224 13.49 -14.08 -2.43
N LEU A 225 14.62 -13.81 -1.76
CA LEU A 225 15.70 -14.77 -1.54
C LEU A 225 15.73 -15.37 -0.14
N THR A 226 14.80 -15.03 0.74
CA THR A 226 14.79 -15.54 2.12
C THR A 226 13.75 -16.64 2.31
N PRO A 227 14.03 -17.67 3.12
CA PRO A 227 13.10 -18.79 3.32
C PRO A 227 11.86 -18.42 4.14
N THR A 228 11.93 -17.33 4.91
CA THR A 228 10.83 -16.88 5.78
C THR A 228 10.32 -15.53 5.35
N LYS A 229 9.03 -15.27 5.57
CA LYS A 229 8.42 -13.95 5.31
C LYS A 229 8.72 -13.00 6.46
N VAL A 230 9.20 -11.79 6.11
CA VAL A 230 9.36 -10.65 7.01
C VAL A 230 8.63 -9.46 6.41
N ARG A 231 7.83 -8.78 7.23
CA ARG A 231 7.11 -7.54 6.88
C ARG A 231 7.17 -6.63 8.10
N GLU A 232 8.19 -5.80 8.16
CA GLU A 232 8.47 -4.98 9.34
C GLU A 232 8.79 -3.54 8.95
N ILE A 233 8.30 -2.62 9.75
CA ILE A 233 8.65 -1.20 9.72
C ILE A 233 9.24 -0.82 11.07
N THR A 234 10.43 -0.25 11.06
CA THR A 234 11.08 0.30 12.26
C THR A 234 11.22 1.80 12.09
N VAL A 235 10.81 2.58 13.09
CA VAL A 235 11.03 4.03 13.14
C VAL A 235 11.85 4.34 14.37
N THR A 236 13.02 4.93 14.19
CA THR A 236 13.95 5.32 15.25
C THR A 236 13.97 6.83 15.41
N GLY A 237 13.88 7.27 16.63
CA GLY A 237 13.93 8.69 16.98
C GLY A 237 14.61 8.95 18.32
N GLN A 238 14.55 10.19 18.77
CA GLN A 238 15.24 10.69 19.96
C GLN A 238 14.89 9.92 21.24
N ARG A 239 13.62 9.47 21.38
CA ARG A 239 13.13 8.85 22.62
C ARG A 239 13.08 7.34 22.58
N GLY A 240 13.41 6.73 21.45
CA GLY A 240 13.35 5.28 21.30
C GLY A 240 13.07 4.84 19.87
N MET A 241 12.47 3.67 19.75
CA MET A 241 12.19 3.03 18.49
C MET A 241 10.83 2.34 18.52
N PHE A 242 10.02 2.53 17.49
CA PHE A 242 8.88 1.66 17.21
C PHE A 242 9.27 0.56 16.22
N LEU A 243 8.75 -0.65 16.45
CA LEU A 243 8.79 -1.77 15.49
C LEU A 243 7.38 -2.26 15.25
N ALA A 244 6.90 -2.11 14.02
CA ALA A 244 5.63 -2.64 13.55
C ALA A 244 5.88 -3.92 12.76
N ASN A 245 5.27 -5.04 13.18
CA ASN A 245 5.20 -6.27 12.41
C ASN A 245 3.86 -6.34 11.68
N LEU A 246 3.89 -6.22 10.36
CA LEU A 246 2.68 -6.11 9.53
C LEU A 246 1.98 -7.46 9.33
N LEU A 247 2.69 -8.59 9.49
CA LEU A 247 2.10 -9.93 9.38
C LEU A 247 1.25 -10.27 10.61
N THR A 248 1.75 -9.92 11.79
CA THR A 248 1.09 -10.22 13.07
C THR A 248 0.22 -9.06 13.56
N GLN A 249 0.33 -7.89 12.90
CA GLN A 249 -0.29 -6.63 13.32
C GLN A 249 0.11 -6.24 14.75
N ASP A 250 1.37 -6.45 15.10
CA ASP A 250 1.92 -6.07 16.40
C ASP A 250 2.73 -4.78 16.28
N LEU A 251 2.68 -3.96 17.32
CA LEU A 251 3.48 -2.75 17.46
C LEU A 251 4.22 -2.79 18.80
N TYR A 252 5.53 -2.63 18.74
CA TYR A 252 6.41 -2.58 19.90
C TYR A 252 7.04 -1.20 20.01
N PHE A 253 7.17 -0.70 21.23
CA PHE A 253 7.94 0.49 21.56
C PHE A 253 9.13 0.09 22.44
N TYR A 254 10.32 0.46 22.02
CA TYR A 254 11.57 0.32 22.77
C TYR A 254 12.01 1.71 23.19
N GLU A 255 11.93 1.99 24.49
CA GLU A 255 12.33 3.24 25.06
C GLU A 255 13.85 3.29 25.22
N ASN A 256 14.47 4.44 24.96
CA ASN A 256 15.86 4.65 25.33
C ASN A 256 15.97 4.71 26.85
N ALA A 257 16.96 4.02 27.44
CA ALA A 257 17.25 4.20 28.87
C ALA A 257 17.67 5.64 29.12
N GLU A 258 17.19 6.22 30.21
CA GLU A 258 17.76 7.48 30.71
C GLU A 258 19.25 7.28 30.95
N ALA A 259 20.08 8.14 30.34
CA ALA A 259 21.51 8.13 30.62
C ALA A 259 21.71 8.43 32.11
N ALA A 260 22.12 7.44 32.87
CA ALA A 260 22.40 7.60 34.29
C ALA A 260 23.65 8.49 34.47
N GLY A 261 23.43 9.81 34.59
CA GLY A 261 24.43 10.80 34.98
C GLY A 261 25.51 11.17 33.92
N PRO A 262 26.33 12.17 34.22
CA PRO A 262 27.35 12.68 33.31
C PRO A 262 28.60 11.79 33.19
N ASP A 263 28.65 10.63 33.80
CA ASP A 263 29.80 9.73 33.79
C ASP A 263 29.86 8.91 32.50
N TRP A 264 30.56 9.46 31.50
CA TRP A 264 31.09 8.74 30.37
C TRP A 264 32.23 7.79 30.79
N SER A 265 31.96 6.87 31.71
CA SER A 265 32.95 5.85 32.07
C SER A 265 33.11 4.91 30.87
N TYR A 266 34.33 4.42 30.66
CA TYR A 266 34.69 3.43 29.63
C TYR A 266 33.73 2.22 29.65
N LEU A 267 33.20 1.84 30.83
CA LEU A 267 32.22 0.80 31.02
C LEU A 267 30.82 1.18 30.48
N SER A 268 30.41 2.45 30.48
CA SER A 268 29.13 2.88 29.89
C SER A 268 29.21 2.89 28.36
N LEU A 269 30.35 3.19 27.78
CA LEU A 269 30.62 3.06 26.34
C LEU A 269 30.61 1.60 25.88
N LEU A 270 31.12 0.66 26.67
CA LEU A 270 31.08 -0.78 26.38
C LEU A 270 29.71 -1.43 26.57
N ARG A 271 28.83 -0.86 27.43
CA ARG A 271 27.49 -1.38 27.66
C ARG A 271 26.46 -0.93 26.61
N GLY A 272 26.84 -0.01 25.72
CA GLY A 272 25.94 0.59 24.73
C GLY A 272 24.86 1.48 25.38
N VAL A 273 23.95 2.01 24.57
CA VAL A 273 22.75 2.68 25.05
C VAL A 273 21.95 1.65 25.85
N GLY A 274 21.70 1.90 27.12
CA GLY A 274 20.94 0.99 27.97
C GLY A 274 19.57 0.76 27.35
N VAL A 275 19.15 -0.51 27.27
CA VAL A 275 17.79 -0.86 26.82
C VAL A 275 16.84 -0.40 27.91
N GLY A 276 16.00 0.58 27.64
CA GLY A 276 14.91 1.02 28.50
C GLY A 276 13.77 -0.01 28.52
N LYS A 277 12.56 0.45 28.72
CA LYS A 277 11.39 -0.44 28.70
C LYS A 277 11.05 -0.88 27.28
N MET A 278 10.67 -2.13 27.13
CA MET A 278 10.01 -2.63 25.94
C MET A 278 8.52 -2.83 26.22
N VAL A 279 7.67 -2.20 25.42
CA VAL A 279 6.21 -2.29 25.55
C VAL A 279 5.64 -2.84 24.24
N ARG A 280 4.92 -3.96 24.33
CA ARG A 280 4.05 -4.42 23.25
C ARG A 280 2.69 -3.74 23.41
N LEU A 281 2.27 -3.02 22.37
CA LEU A 281 1.00 -2.32 22.36
C LEU A 281 -0.12 -3.27 22.00
N GLN A 282 -1.21 -3.23 22.77
CA GLN A 282 -2.39 -4.01 22.44
C GLN A 282 -3.17 -3.31 21.32
N LEU A 283 -3.27 -3.94 20.16
CA LEU A 283 -4.02 -3.46 19.00
C LEU A 283 -5.23 -4.33 18.77
N GLN A 284 -6.34 -3.71 18.36
CA GLN A 284 -7.47 -4.45 17.84
C GLN A 284 -7.16 -4.89 16.41
N ARG A 285 -6.99 -6.18 16.20
CA ARG A 285 -6.74 -6.74 14.87
C ARG A 285 -7.94 -6.53 13.97
N ARG A 286 -7.66 -6.13 12.74
CA ARG A 286 -8.68 -5.91 11.71
C ARG A 286 -8.10 -6.32 10.36
N GLU A 287 -8.94 -6.85 9.50
CA GLU A 287 -8.54 -7.13 8.12
C GLU A 287 -8.28 -5.81 7.37
N PRO A 288 -7.05 -5.57 6.86
CA PRO A 288 -6.74 -4.30 6.19
C PRO A 288 -7.61 -4.05 4.95
N LEU A 289 -7.88 -5.09 4.13
CA LEU A 289 -8.73 -4.96 2.95
C LEU A 289 -10.14 -4.52 3.30
N ARG A 290 -10.70 -5.04 4.39
CA ARG A 290 -12.02 -4.62 4.87
C ARG A 290 -12.00 -3.14 5.29
N ALA A 291 -10.97 -2.73 6.03
CA ALA A 291 -10.82 -1.33 6.45
C ALA A 291 -10.68 -0.38 5.25
N GLU A 292 -9.92 -0.78 4.23
CA GLU A 292 -9.77 -0.04 2.98
C GLU A 292 -11.08 0.15 2.24
N LEU A 293 -11.83 -0.94 2.03
CA LEU A 293 -13.11 -0.89 1.31
C LEU A 293 -14.18 -0.13 2.08
N GLU A 294 -14.24 -0.25 3.40
CA GLU A 294 -15.14 0.56 4.24
C GLU A 294 -14.78 2.05 4.15
N ALA A 295 -13.48 2.42 4.20
CA ALA A 295 -13.05 3.80 4.02
C ALA A 295 -13.38 4.34 2.62
N PHE A 296 -13.18 3.53 1.58
CA PHE A 296 -13.53 3.89 0.21
C PHE A 296 -15.04 4.14 0.06
N VAL A 297 -15.89 3.23 0.55
CA VAL A 297 -17.35 3.38 0.52
C VAL A 297 -17.80 4.63 1.29
N ALA A 298 -17.24 4.89 2.47
CA ALA A 298 -17.56 6.08 3.25
C ALA A 298 -17.15 7.38 2.53
N ALA A 299 -15.97 7.40 1.89
CA ALA A 299 -15.53 8.54 1.09
C ALA A 299 -16.49 8.84 -0.09
N THR A 300 -17.07 7.80 -0.72
CA THR A 300 -18.06 8.00 -1.80
C THR A 300 -19.41 8.55 -1.33
N ARG A 301 -19.69 8.48 -0.02
CA ARG A 301 -20.84 9.10 0.64
C ARG A 301 -20.56 10.54 1.08
N GLY A 302 -19.37 11.07 0.82
CA GLY A 302 -18.94 12.38 1.28
C GLY A 302 -18.53 12.42 2.76
N GLU A 303 -18.34 11.27 3.40
CA GLU A 303 -17.82 11.19 4.75
C GLU A 303 -16.32 11.47 4.75
N GLN A 304 -15.85 12.20 5.77
CA GLN A 304 -14.43 12.53 5.89
C GLN A 304 -13.64 11.26 6.29
N GLN A 305 -13.07 10.59 5.32
CA GLN A 305 -12.23 9.40 5.51
C GLN A 305 -10.88 9.57 4.82
N SER A 306 -9.84 9.01 5.41
CA SER A 306 -8.51 8.96 4.79
C SER A 306 -8.45 7.79 3.82
N ILE A 307 -8.55 8.08 2.53
CA ILE A 307 -8.29 7.12 1.45
C ILE A 307 -6.91 7.38 0.85
N VAL A 308 -6.35 6.38 0.18
CA VAL A 308 -5.17 6.59 -0.65
C VAL A 308 -5.62 7.18 -1.97
N SER A 309 -5.26 8.43 -2.20
CA SER A 309 -5.67 9.17 -3.41
C SER A 309 -4.93 8.68 -4.67
N GLY A 310 -5.47 9.03 -5.84
CA GLY A 310 -4.77 8.84 -7.10
C GLY A 310 -3.41 9.53 -7.12
N GLU A 311 -3.29 10.73 -6.53
CA GLU A 311 -2.02 11.47 -6.42
C GLU A 311 -0.99 10.71 -5.58
N ASP A 312 -1.40 10.14 -4.44
CA ASP A 312 -0.51 9.29 -3.64
C ASP A 312 0.01 8.11 -4.45
N GLY A 313 -0.89 7.38 -5.13
CA GLY A 313 -0.52 6.24 -5.96
C GLY A 313 0.41 6.63 -7.11
N LEU A 314 0.19 7.80 -7.73
CA LEU A 314 1.03 8.31 -8.82
C LEU A 314 2.44 8.64 -8.35
N VAL A 315 2.57 9.31 -7.20
CA VAL A 315 3.88 9.61 -6.61
C VAL A 315 4.63 8.31 -6.25
N VAL A 316 3.94 7.32 -5.66
CA VAL A 316 4.55 6.02 -5.34
C VAL A 316 5.02 5.29 -6.59
N LEU A 317 4.24 5.32 -7.69
CA LEU A 317 4.64 4.77 -8.98
C LEU A 317 5.93 5.42 -9.49
N GLY A 318 5.98 6.76 -9.48
CA GLY A 318 7.16 7.51 -9.94
C GLY A 318 8.41 7.22 -9.11
N LEU A 319 8.27 7.17 -7.78
CA LEU A 319 9.38 6.82 -6.88
C LEU A 319 9.88 5.39 -7.12
N ALA A 320 8.99 4.43 -7.35
CA ALA A 320 9.38 3.05 -7.66
C ALA A 320 10.14 2.97 -8.99
N GLN A 321 9.67 3.67 -10.03
CA GLN A 321 10.37 3.75 -11.33
C GLN A 321 11.75 4.43 -11.18
N ALA A 322 11.85 5.47 -10.36
CA ALA A 322 13.11 6.15 -10.08
C ALA A 322 14.11 5.22 -9.33
N LEU A 323 13.64 4.38 -8.41
CA LEU A 323 14.48 3.38 -7.76
C LEU A 323 14.95 2.29 -8.72
N VAL A 324 14.11 1.84 -9.66
CA VAL A 324 14.52 0.91 -10.73
C VAL A 324 15.66 1.54 -11.55
N ARG A 325 15.48 2.79 -11.99
CA ARG A 325 16.50 3.53 -12.74
C ARG A 325 17.79 3.69 -11.93
N SER A 326 17.69 4.07 -10.65
CA SER A 326 18.85 4.20 -9.76
C SER A 326 19.64 2.89 -9.66
N GLY A 327 18.94 1.74 -9.51
CA GLY A 327 19.60 0.43 -9.44
C GLY A 327 20.24 -0.02 -10.75
N GLN A 328 19.72 0.42 -11.90
CA GLN A 328 20.28 0.14 -13.22
C GLN A 328 21.47 1.02 -13.56
N GLU A 329 21.41 2.30 -13.21
CA GLU A 329 22.42 3.30 -13.53
C GLU A 329 23.49 3.45 -12.45
N HIS A 330 23.25 2.88 -11.25
CA HIS A 330 24.09 3.03 -10.05
C HIS A 330 24.33 4.51 -9.67
N GLN A 331 23.26 5.32 -9.78
CA GLN A 331 23.31 6.76 -9.54
C GLN A 331 22.26 7.22 -8.55
N VAL A 332 22.59 8.30 -7.83
CA VAL A 332 21.59 9.00 -7.00
C VAL A 332 20.61 9.72 -7.89
N ILE A 333 19.31 9.49 -7.66
CA ILE A 333 18.24 10.22 -8.33
C ILE A 333 17.74 11.32 -7.40
N VAL A 334 17.79 12.57 -7.85
CA VAL A 334 17.11 13.69 -7.21
C VAL A 334 15.66 13.70 -7.66
N TRP A 335 14.74 13.81 -6.71
CA TRP A 335 13.31 13.83 -6.96
C TRP A 335 12.78 15.26 -6.80
N GLU A 336 12.15 15.79 -7.82
CA GLU A 336 11.56 17.15 -7.87
C GLU A 336 10.05 17.11 -7.65
#